data_8663fc9c236fe14e7347751d3de72973
#
_entry.id   8663fc9c236fe14e7347751d3de72973
#
_cell.length_a   1.000
_cell.length_b   1.000
_cell.length_c   1.000
_cell.angle_alpha   90.00
_cell.angle_beta   90.00
_cell.angle_gamma   90.00
#
_symmetry.space_group_name_H-M   'P 1'
#
loop_
_entity.id
_entity.type
_entity.pdbx_description
1 polymer ?
#
loop_
_entity_poly.entity_id
_entity_poly.type
_entity_poly.pdbx_seq_one_letter_code
_entity_poly.pdbx_strand_id
1 'polypeptide(L)'
;MITGLTLKNSIISGANNLSNRRAKVDELNVFPVPDGDTGTNMGMTIGAARTELLNLPDDCTVEKAAQVTASAMLRGARGNSGVISSLLFRGFSKALQGKKTADAKDLVQALEKGVEGAYKAVMKPTEGTMLTVARVASEEAAAWCAPPPSARWTTRPSSCRC
;
A
#
# COMPACT_ATOMS: atom_id res chain seq x y z
N MET A 1 10.46 -10.58 -11.16
CA MET A 1 10.04 -11.18 -9.87
C MET A 1 10.51 -10.28 -8.74
N ILE A 2 9.68 -10.05 -7.75
CA ILE A 2 9.97 -9.22 -6.57
C ILE A 2 10.35 -10.15 -5.43
N THR A 3 11.48 -9.88 -4.79
CA THR A 3 11.99 -10.62 -3.63
C THR A 3 11.51 -9.97 -2.33
N GLY A 4 11.67 -10.67 -1.21
CA GLY A 4 11.39 -10.09 0.10
C GLY A 4 12.24 -8.87 0.40
N LEU A 5 13.52 -8.88 0.00
CA LEU A 5 14.41 -7.72 0.10
C LEU A 5 13.89 -6.52 -0.70
N THR A 6 13.43 -6.75 -1.93
CA THR A 6 12.86 -5.68 -2.77
C THR A 6 11.62 -5.08 -2.10
N LEU A 7 10.70 -5.91 -1.60
CA LEU A 7 9.51 -5.44 -0.91
C LEU A 7 9.85 -4.69 0.38
N LYS A 8 10.76 -5.23 1.21
CA LYS A 8 11.31 -4.60 2.41
C LYS A 8 11.83 -3.19 2.10
N ASN A 9 12.72 -3.07 1.13
CA ASN A 9 13.35 -1.79 0.77
C ASN A 9 12.34 -0.80 0.18
N SER A 10 11.37 -1.28 -0.59
CA SER A 10 10.30 -0.43 -1.14
C SER A 10 9.43 0.18 -0.03
N ILE A 11 9.08 -0.60 0.99
CA ILE A 11 8.29 -0.12 2.13
C ILE A 11 9.10 0.86 2.98
N ILE A 12 10.37 0.58 3.25
CA ILE A 12 11.27 1.49 3.97
C ILE A 12 11.41 2.83 3.22
N SER A 13 11.60 2.78 1.90
CA SER A 13 11.67 3.96 1.04
C SER A 13 10.37 4.77 1.07
N GLY A 14 9.23 4.10 1.00
CA GLY A 14 7.91 4.72 1.13
C GLY A 14 7.70 5.40 2.47
N ALA A 15 8.13 4.77 3.57
CA ALA A 15 8.07 5.33 4.92
C ALA A 15 8.93 6.60 5.04
N ASN A 16 10.15 6.58 4.49
CA ASN A 16 11.03 7.74 4.46
C ASN A 16 10.44 8.90 3.62
N ASN A 17 9.88 8.60 2.45
CA ASN A 17 9.24 9.60 1.59
C ASN A 17 8.02 10.24 2.28
N LEU A 18 7.19 9.46 2.94
CA LEU A 18 6.06 9.98 3.70
C LEU A 18 6.53 10.86 4.86
N SER A 19 7.56 10.45 5.59
CA SER A 19 8.16 11.25 6.66
C SER A 19 8.66 12.60 6.16
N ASN A 20 9.33 12.64 5.01
CA ASN A 20 9.84 13.85 4.39
C ASN A 20 8.73 14.80 3.89
N ARG A 21 7.55 14.24 3.57
CA ARG A 21 6.40 14.99 3.05
C ARG A 21 5.30 15.16 4.08
N ARG A 22 5.53 14.81 5.33
CA ARG A 22 4.55 14.80 6.41
C ARG A 22 3.78 16.12 6.52
N ALA A 23 4.48 17.23 6.64
CA ALA A 23 3.86 18.56 6.77
C ALA A 23 2.92 18.88 5.59
N LYS A 24 3.33 18.55 4.36
CA LYS A 24 2.48 18.75 3.17
C LYS A 24 1.21 17.90 3.20
N VAL A 25 1.28 16.68 3.74
CA VAL A 25 0.10 15.81 3.90
C VAL A 25 -0.81 16.32 5.01
N ASP A 26 -0.23 16.84 6.10
CA ASP A 26 -0.98 17.48 7.19
C ASP A 26 -1.74 18.72 6.70
N GLU A 27 -1.14 19.56 5.84
CA GLU A 27 -1.79 20.73 5.22
C GLU A 27 -3.00 20.35 4.34
N LEU A 28 -2.99 19.17 3.71
CA LEU A 28 -4.09 18.68 2.86
C LEU A 28 -5.24 18.06 3.68
N ASN A 29 -5.10 17.94 4.98
CA ASN A 29 -6.11 17.36 5.86
C ASN A 29 -7.23 18.36 6.16
N VAL A 30 -8.21 18.45 5.24
CA VAL A 30 -9.36 19.38 5.37
C VAL A 30 -10.70 18.65 5.58
N PHE A 31 -10.72 17.35 5.51
CA PHE A 31 -11.93 16.52 5.63
C PHE A 31 -11.60 15.13 6.23
N PRO A 32 -12.48 14.54 7.03
CA PRO A 32 -13.74 15.06 7.59
C PRO A 32 -13.54 16.03 8.77
N VAL A 33 -12.37 16.00 9.41
CA VAL A 33 -11.99 16.89 10.51
C VAL A 33 -10.65 17.52 10.16
N PRO A 34 -10.54 18.85 10.09
CA PRO A 34 -9.32 19.54 9.69
C PRO A 34 -8.35 19.70 10.89
N ASP A 35 -7.95 18.59 11.50
CA ASP A 35 -7.02 18.55 12.64
C ASP A 35 -5.54 18.59 12.22
N GLY A 36 -5.25 18.51 10.90
CA GLY A 36 -3.92 18.68 10.35
C GLY A 36 -2.92 17.60 10.78
N ASP A 37 -3.37 16.38 11.07
CA ASP A 37 -2.53 15.34 11.64
C ASP A 37 -2.42 14.07 10.78
N THR A 38 -3.01 14.04 9.58
CA THR A 38 -3.05 12.86 8.70
C THR A 38 -1.65 12.36 8.35
N GLY A 39 -0.75 13.24 7.91
CA GLY A 39 0.62 12.88 7.57
C GLY A 39 1.42 12.43 8.79
N THR A 40 1.18 13.06 9.91
CA THR A 40 1.77 12.69 11.22
C THR A 40 1.32 11.27 11.62
N ASN A 41 0.03 11.00 11.61
CA ASN A 41 -0.55 9.69 11.97
C ASN A 41 -0.10 8.57 11.02
N MET A 42 -0.14 8.80 9.71
CA MET A 42 0.34 7.85 8.72
C MET A 42 1.85 7.60 8.86
N GLY A 43 2.64 8.66 9.07
CA GLY A 43 4.08 8.58 9.27
C GLY A 43 4.48 7.77 10.50
N MET A 44 3.79 7.97 11.63
CA MET A 44 4.02 7.15 12.83
C MET A 44 3.62 5.69 12.60
N THR A 45 2.52 5.46 11.91
CA THR A 45 2.02 4.10 11.63
C THR A 45 2.99 3.31 10.76
N ILE A 46 3.44 3.87 9.63
CA ILE A 46 4.39 3.18 8.74
C ILE A 46 5.81 3.18 9.31
N GLY A 47 6.14 4.15 10.15
CA GLY A 47 7.40 4.22 10.89
C GLY A 47 7.61 3.02 11.82
N ALA A 48 6.54 2.52 12.44
CA ALA A 48 6.58 1.29 13.23
C ALA A 48 7.00 0.09 12.36
N ALA A 49 6.44 -0.04 11.16
CA ALA A 49 6.85 -1.08 10.21
C ALA A 49 8.30 -0.91 9.73
N ARG A 50 8.72 0.33 9.44
CA ARG A 50 10.11 0.62 9.05
C ARG A 50 11.11 0.13 10.10
N THR A 51 10.84 0.38 11.37
CA THR A 51 11.72 -0.04 12.47
C THR A 51 11.88 -1.56 12.53
N GLU A 52 10.79 -2.31 12.40
CA GLU A 52 10.84 -3.76 12.41
C GLU A 52 11.47 -4.34 11.13
N LEU A 53 11.20 -3.73 9.96
CA LEU A 53 11.79 -4.15 8.70
C LEU A 53 13.30 -3.96 8.64
N LEU A 54 13.85 -2.92 9.28
CA LEU A 54 15.29 -2.72 9.35
C LEU A 54 16.01 -3.87 10.07
N ASN A 55 15.35 -4.52 11.03
CA ASN A 55 15.86 -5.67 11.75
C ASN A 55 15.63 -7.01 11.05
N LEU A 56 14.88 -7.01 9.92
CA LEU A 56 14.61 -8.23 9.17
C LEU A 56 15.81 -8.58 8.28
N PRO A 57 16.28 -9.85 8.23
CA PRO A 57 17.37 -10.25 7.36
C PRO A 57 17.03 -10.06 5.87
N ASP A 58 18.07 -9.89 5.05
CA ASP A 58 17.91 -9.56 3.63
C ASP A 58 17.45 -10.76 2.76
N ASP A 59 17.61 -11.96 3.24
CA ASP A 59 17.14 -13.20 2.62
C ASP A 59 15.66 -13.53 2.95
N CYS A 60 14.93 -12.59 3.58
CA CYS A 60 13.54 -12.78 3.93
C CYS A 60 12.65 -13.04 2.71
N THR A 61 11.57 -13.78 2.94
CA THR A 61 10.53 -13.99 1.91
C THR A 61 9.61 -12.77 1.77
N VAL A 62 8.92 -12.67 0.63
CA VAL A 62 7.88 -11.65 0.41
C VAL A 62 6.78 -11.75 1.46
N GLU A 63 6.34 -12.98 1.78
CA GLU A 63 5.39 -13.24 2.87
C GLU A 63 5.87 -12.63 4.18
N LYS A 64 7.12 -12.91 4.57
CA LYS A 64 7.65 -12.44 5.86
C LYS A 64 7.74 -10.91 5.92
N ALA A 65 8.23 -10.27 4.86
CA ALA A 65 8.29 -8.81 4.78
C ALA A 65 6.88 -8.18 4.88
N ALA A 66 5.90 -8.72 4.15
CA ALA A 66 4.52 -8.26 4.20
C ALA A 66 3.87 -8.48 5.58
N GLN A 67 4.10 -9.64 6.20
CA GLN A 67 3.56 -9.98 7.51
C GLN A 67 4.11 -9.07 8.63
N VAL A 68 5.42 -8.84 8.64
CA VAL A 68 6.06 -7.92 9.59
C VAL A 68 5.51 -6.52 9.43
N THR A 69 5.39 -6.04 8.18
CA THR A 69 4.81 -4.73 7.86
C THR A 69 3.39 -4.61 8.41
N ALA A 70 2.50 -5.52 8.06
CA ALA A 70 1.11 -5.47 8.48
C ALA A 70 0.94 -5.52 10.00
N SER A 71 1.71 -6.39 10.67
CA SER A 71 1.66 -6.55 12.12
C SER A 71 2.18 -5.30 12.85
N ALA A 72 3.29 -4.73 12.39
CA ALA A 72 3.87 -3.52 13.00
C ALA A 72 2.96 -2.29 12.77
N MET A 73 2.42 -2.11 11.56
CA MET A 73 1.47 -1.03 11.27
C MET A 73 0.22 -1.14 12.13
N LEU A 74 -0.31 -2.36 12.33
CA LEU A 74 -1.51 -2.55 13.16
C LEU A 74 -1.26 -2.17 14.64
N ARG A 75 -0.11 -2.56 15.20
CA ARG A 75 0.27 -2.18 16.56
C ARG A 75 0.57 -0.70 16.71
N GLY A 76 1.16 -0.11 15.66
CA GLY A 76 1.55 1.31 15.61
C GLY A 76 0.48 2.25 15.05
N ALA A 77 -0.72 1.76 14.76
CA ALA A 77 -1.77 2.55 14.10
C ALA A 77 -2.15 3.80 14.93
N ARG A 78 -2.17 4.95 14.27
CA ARG A 78 -2.55 6.25 14.85
C ARG A 78 -3.61 6.92 13.98
N GLY A 79 -4.63 7.47 14.62
CA GLY A 79 -5.74 8.14 13.95
C GLY A 79 -6.49 7.24 12.96
N ASN A 80 -7.51 7.77 12.30
CA ASN A 80 -8.27 7.04 11.29
C ASN A 80 -7.42 6.66 10.08
N SER A 81 -6.53 7.58 9.64
CA SER A 81 -5.63 7.35 8.51
C SER A 81 -4.65 6.21 8.75
N GLY A 82 -4.09 6.12 9.96
CA GLY A 82 -3.21 5.02 10.33
C GLY A 82 -3.94 3.68 10.42
N VAL A 83 -5.15 3.66 10.99
CA VAL A 83 -5.98 2.45 11.04
C VAL A 83 -6.31 1.96 9.62
N ILE A 84 -6.78 2.83 8.73
CA ILE A 84 -7.10 2.48 7.34
C ILE A 84 -5.85 1.95 6.62
N SER A 85 -4.71 2.64 6.76
CA SER A 85 -3.43 2.19 6.18
C SER A 85 -3.04 0.80 6.69
N SER A 86 -3.19 0.52 7.99
CA SER A 86 -2.87 -0.78 8.57
C SER A 86 -3.78 -1.90 8.03
N LEU A 87 -5.05 -1.59 7.78
CA LEU A 87 -6.02 -2.54 7.19
C LEU A 87 -5.70 -2.86 5.72
N LEU A 88 -5.29 -1.87 4.94
CA LEU A 88 -4.78 -2.06 3.58
C LEU A 88 -3.61 -3.05 3.57
N PHE A 89 -2.61 -2.81 4.40
CA PHE A 89 -1.44 -3.70 4.49
C PHE A 89 -1.77 -5.07 5.08
N ARG A 90 -2.76 -5.18 5.96
CA ARG A 90 -3.24 -6.46 6.46
C ARG A 90 -3.84 -7.34 5.35
N GLY A 91 -4.69 -6.77 4.49
CA GLY A 91 -5.24 -7.49 3.35
C GLY A 91 -4.16 -7.85 2.33
N PHE A 92 -3.25 -6.91 2.04
CA PHE A 92 -2.08 -7.11 1.19
C PHE A 92 -1.22 -8.29 1.67
N SER A 93 -0.90 -8.33 2.95
CA SER A 93 -0.11 -9.41 3.55
C SER A 93 -0.79 -10.78 3.46
N LYS A 94 -2.11 -10.83 3.66
CA LYS A 94 -2.87 -12.08 3.54
C LYS A 94 -2.80 -12.69 2.14
N ALA A 95 -2.83 -11.86 1.11
CA ALA A 95 -2.76 -12.33 -0.28
C ALA A 95 -1.35 -12.85 -0.65
N LEU A 96 -0.32 -12.43 0.06
CA LEU A 96 1.07 -12.87 -0.16
C LEU A 96 1.49 -14.05 0.72
N GLN A 97 0.57 -14.65 1.48
CA GLN A 97 0.85 -15.83 2.29
C GLN A 97 1.38 -16.99 1.43
N GLY A 98 2.41 -17.68 1.93
CA GLY A 98 3.06 -18.80 1.26
C GLY A 98 4.00 -18.42 0.11
N LYS A 99 4.15 -17.11 -0.20
CA LYS A 99 4.97 -16.67 -1.32
C LYS A 99 6.39 -16.31 -0.89
N LYS A 100 7.39 -16.97 -1.48
CA LYS A 100 8.79 -16.60 -1.31
C LYS A 100 9.15 -15.36 -2.14
N THR A 101 8.63 -15.30 -3.36
CA THR A 101 8.74 -14.17 -4.31
C THR A 101 7.37 -13.85 -4.86
N ALA A 102 7.16 -12.66 -5.41
CA ALA A 102 5.93 -12.24 -6.05
C ALA A 102 6.17 -11.75 -7.47
N ASP A 103 5.20 -11.92 -8.34
CA ASP A 103 5.16 -11.27 -9.65
C ASP A 103 4.20 -10.06 -9.64
N ALA A 104 4.01 -9.43 -10.80
CA ALA A 104 3.12 -8.27 -10.92
C ALA A 104 1.65 -8.64 -10.62
N LYS A 105 1.21 -9.83 -11.01
CA LYS A 105 -0.16 -10.29 -10.76
C LYS A 105 -0.40 -10.53 -9.27
N ASP A 106 0.58 -11.12 -8.60
CA ASP A 106 0.53 -11.33 -7.15
C ASP A 106 0.38 -10.00 -6.39
N LEU A 107 1.12 -8.97 -6.82
CA LEU A 107 1.04 -7.63 -6.20
C LEU A 107 -0.31 -6.96 -6.47
N VAL A 108 -0.85 -7.09 -7.68
CA VAL A 108 -2.18 -6.56 -8.01
C VAL A 108 -3.25 -7.22 -7.14
N GLN A 109 -3.24 -8.56 -7.06
CA GLN A 109 -4.16 -9.29 -6.18
C GLN A 109 -4.00 -8.90 -4.71
N ALA A 110 -2.77 -8.65 -4.28
CA ALA A 110 -2.51 -8.20 -2.92
C ALA A 110 -3.07 -6.80 -2.65
N LEU A 111 -2.96 -5.87 -3.61
CA LEU A 111 -3.58 -4.55 -3.54
C LEU A 111 -5.10 -4.64 -3.49
N GLU A 112 -5.72 -5.43 -4.37
CA GLU A 112 -7.17 -5.65 -4.39
C GLU A 112 -7.68 -6.19 -3.05
N LYS A 113 -7.00 -7.19 -2.48
CA LYS A 113 -7.33 -7.74 -1.16
C LYS A 113 -7.13 -6.75 -0.02
N GLY A 114 -6.13 -5.88 -0.14
CA GLY A 114 -5.92 -4.77 0.78
C GLY A 114 -7.10 -3.81 0.78
N VAL A 115 -7.50 -3.36 -0.41
CA VAL A 115 -8.64 -2.45 -0.62
C VAL A 115 -9.95 -3.07 -0.12
N GLU A 116 -10.25 -4.31 -0.53
CA GLU A 116 -11.43 -5.05 -0.08
C GLU A 116 -11.49 -5.12 1.46
N GLY A 117 -10.38 -5.43 2.10
CA GLY A 117 -10.28 -5.52 3.56
C GLY A 117 -10.52 -4.17 4.25
N ALA A 118 -9.98 -3.09 3.71
CA ALA A 118 -10.15 -1.75 4.26
C ALA A 118 -11.59 -1.24 4.10
N TYR A 119 -12.21 -1.43 2.92
CA TYR A 119 -13.62 -1.04 2.70
C TYR A 119 -14.59 -1.80 3.59
N LYS A 120 -14.36 -3.10 3.83
CA LYS A 120 -15.19 -3.90 4.75
C LYS A 120 -15.10 -3.48 6.20
N ALA A 121 -13.97 -2.91 6.61
CA ALA A 121 -13.76 -2.51 8.00
C ALA A 121 -14.27 -1.09 8.30
N VAL A 122 -14.43 -0.25 7.28
CA VAL A 122 -14.97 1.11 7.43
C VAL A 122 -16.48 1.07 7.26
N MET A 123 -17.23 1.36 8.32
CA MET A 123 -18.72 1.27 8.32
C MET A 123 -19.39 2.16 7.26
N LYS A 124 -18.82 3.33 6.97
CA LYS A 124 -19.30 4.28 5.96
C LYS A 124 -18.11 4.79 5.14
N PRO A 125 -17.64 4.04 4.15
CA PRO A 125 -16.56 4.50 3.29
C PRO A 125 -17.01 5.73 2.50
N THR A 126 -16.22 6.78 2.56
CA THR A 126 -16.47 8.04 1.87
C THR A 126 -15.53 8.15 0.67
N GLU A 127 -16.10 8.47 -0.51
CA GLU A 127 -15.32 8.75 -1.71
C GLU A 127 -14.59 10.10 -1.60
N GLY A 128 -13.50 10.26 -2.38
CA GLY A 128 -12.61 11.42 -2.30
C GLY A 128 -11.59 11.33 -1.15
N THR A 129 -11.39 10.12 -0.59
CA THR A 129 -10.46 9.86 0.50
C THR A 129 -9.31 8.94 0.06
N MET A 130 -8.40 8.62 0.99
CA MET A 130 -7.33 7.64 0.76
C MET A 130 -7.85 6.26 0.31
N LEU A 131 -9.06 5.88 0.69
CA LEU A 131 -9.71 4.65 0.21
C LEU A 131 -9.97 4.70 -1.29
N THR A 132 -10.47 5.83 -1.79
CA THR A 132 -10.69 6.05 -3.22
C THR A 132 -9.38 5.95 -4.00
N VAL A 133 -8.31 6.59 -3.50
CA VAL A 133 -6.97 6.51 -4.13
C VAL A 133 -6.49 5.06 -4.19
N ALA A 134 -6.61 4.31 -3.09
CA ALA A 134 -6.19 2.92 -3.05
C ALA A 134 -7.02 2.04 -4.01
N ARG A 135 -8.34 2.26 -4.08
CA ARG A 135 -9.25 1.54 -4.98
C ARG A 135 -8.90 1.80 -6.44
N VAL A 136 -8.83 3.06 -6.84
CA VAL A 136 -8.51 3.44 -8.23
C VAL A 136 -7.15 2.91 -8.64
N ALA A 137 -6.13 3.03 -7.78
CA ALA A 137 -4.80 2.51 -8.06
C ALA A 137 -4.81 0.98 -8.26
N SER A 138 -5.61 0.25 -7.48
CA SER A 138 -5.74 -1.21 -7.59
C SER A 138 -6.48 -1.61 -8.87
N GLU A 139 -7.55 -0.91 -9.23
CA GLU A 139 -8.34 -1.13 -10.46
C GLU A 139 -7.49 -0.88 -11.72
N GLU A 140 -6.74 0.21 -11.76
CA GLU A 140 -5.82 0.53 -12.85
C GLU A 140 -4.69 -0.49 -12.97
N ALA A 141 -4.09 -0.89 -11.86
CA ALA A 141 -3.06 -1.93 -11.85
C ALA A 141 -3.59 -3.27 -12.38
N ALA A 142 -4.82 -3.64 -12.02
CA ALA A 142 -5.48 -4.84 -12.53
C ALA A 142 -5.73 -4.76 -14.04
N ALA A 143 -6.18 -3.61 -14.53
CA ALA A 143 -6.40 -3.37 -15.96
C ALA A 143 -5.10 -3.49 -16.79
N TRP A 144 -3.97 -3.03 -16.24
CA TRP A 144 -2.65 -3.18 -16.88
C TRP A 144 -2.13 -4.62 -16.90
N CYS A 145 -2.46 -5.42 -15.90
CA CYS A 145 -2.07 -6.83 -15.80
C CYS A 145 -3.02 -7.79 -16.53
N ALA A 146 -4.19 -7.32 -16.95
CA ALA A 146 -5.12 -8.12 -17.74
C ALA A 146 -4.53 -8.42 -19.13
N PRO A 147 -4.72 -9.62 -19.69
CA PRO A 147 -4.35 -9.90 -21.08
C PRO A 147 -5.10 -8.92 -21.99
N PRO A 148 -4.44 -8.34 -23.01
CA PRO A 148 -5.12 -7.45 -23.95
C PRO A 148 -6.30 -8.20 -24.59
N PRO A 149 -7.49 -7.59 -24.66
CA PRO A 149 -8.57 -8.16 -25.44
C PRO A 149 -8.06 -8.36 -26.88
N SER A 150 -8.32 -9.51 -27.48
CA SER A 150 -7.82 -9.94 -28.78
C SER A 150 -8.12 -9.01 -29.97
N ALA A 151 -8.70 -7.83 -29.74
CA ALA A 151 -9.11 -6.85 -30.72
C ALA A 151 -8.48 -5.44 -30.51
N ARG A 152 -7.48 -5.23 -29.64
CA ARG A 152 -6.92 -3.89 -29.40
C ARG A 152 -5.48 -3.67 -29.84
N TRP A 153 -5.07 -4.21 -30.96
CA TRP A 153 -3.72 -3.97 -31.50
C TRP A 153 -3.58 -2.72 -32.37
N THR A 154 -4.54 -1.82 -32.47
CA THR A 154 -4.50 -0.73 -33.44
C THR A 154 -4.26 0.68 -32.92
N THR A 155 -4.15 0.93 -31.62
CA THR A 155 -3.76 2.30 -31.19
C THR A 155 -3.05 2.29 -29.83
N ARG A 156 -1.75 1.98 -29.83
CA ARG A 156 -0.89 2.44 -28.72
C ARG A 156 -0.41 3.87 -29.03
N PRO A 157 -0.66 4.86 -28.16
CA PRO A 157 0.06 6.11 -28.26
C PRO A 157 1.55 5.84 -28.02
N SER A 158 2.39 6.31 -28.93
CA SER A 158 3.84 6.14 -28.95
C SER A 158 4.60 6.98 -27.90
N SER A 159 4.06 7.19 -26.71
CA SER A 159 4.65 8.07 -25.70
C SER A 159 4.79 7.43 -24.32
N CYS A 160 5.41 6.27 -24.23
CA CYS A 160 6.09 5.84 -23.00
C CYS A 160 7.40 5.15 -23.41
N ARG A 161 8.42 5.98 -23.65
CA ARG A 161 9.80 5.54 -23.50
C ARG A 161 10.20 5.87 -22.05
N CYS A 162 10.58 4.86 -21.35
CA CYS A 162 11.76 4.74 -20.48
C CYS A 162 11.75 3.40 -19.83
#